data_edb13b45185c6b862a1716eceb5ecfcf
#
_entry.id   edb13b45185c6b862a1716eceb5ecfcf
#
_cell.length_a   1.000
_cell.length_b   1.000
_cell.length_c   1.000
_cell.angle_alpha   90.00
_cell.angle_beta   90.00
_cell.angle_gamma   90.00
#
_symmetry.space_group_name_H-M   'P 1'
#
loop_
_entity.id
_entity.type
_entity.pdbx_description
1 polymer ?
#
loop_
_entity_poly.entity_id
_entity_poly.type
_entity_poly.pdbx_seq_one_letter_code
_entity_poly.pdbx_strand_id
1 'polypeptide(L)'
;PAVAGRGVAPTAVALVTDYLFNQVGLHRVEIAIRPENVASLRVVQKLGFRFEGLKERYMHINGDWRDHYVFALTREEVDGGVLNRWLRARVPAIAYPFEAKSKHTEPNA
;
A
#
# COMPACT_ATOMS: atom_id res chain seq x y z
N PRO A 1 -14.92 9.24 8.64
CA PRO A 1 -14.58 10.20 9.64
C PRO A 1 -13.57 11.21 9.17
N ALA A 2 -13.63 12.32 9.79
CA ALA A 2 -12.80 13.43 9.40
C ALA A 2 -11.32 13.14 9.49
N VAL A 3 -10.91 12.27 10.34
CA VAL A 3 -9.50 11.99 10.49
C VAL A 3 -8.98 11.00 9.46
N ALA A 4 -9.86 10.30 8.80
CA ALA A 4 -9.43 9.37 7.78
C ALA A 4 -8.86 10.18 6.65
N GLY A 5 -7.83 9.95 6.12
CA GLY A 5 -7.24 10.71 5.06
C GLY A 5 -6.28 11.76 5.52
N ARG A 6 -6.14 11.96 6.81
CA ARG A 6 -5.21 12.93 7.34
C ARG A 6 -3.93 12.29 7.80
N GLY A 7 -3.58 11.18 7.23
CA GLY A 7 -2.34 10.53 7.57
C GLY A 7 -2.48 9.43 8.61
N VAL A 8 -3.69 9.17 9.10
CA VAL A 8 -3.88 8.13 10.09
C VAL A 8 -3.58 6.76 9.53
N ALA A 9 -4.17 6.43 8.39
CA ALA A 9 -3.96 5.11 7.79
C ALA A 9 -2.52 4.92 7.31
N PRO A 10 -1.91 5.87 6.61
CA PRO A 10 -0.51 5.70 6.23
C PRO A 10 0.40 5.55 7.45
N THR A 11 0.14 6.32 8.51
CA THR A 11 0.97 6.22 9.72
C THR A 11 0.85 4.85 10.35
N ALA A 12 -0.38 4.31 10.44
CA ALA A 12 -0.59 3.00 11.03
C ALA A 12 0.11 1.91 10.24
N VAL A 13 -0.01 1.93 8.92
CA VAL A 13 0.62 0.93 8.07
C VAL A 13 2.14 1.06 8.15
N ALA A 14 2.66 2.28 8.19
CA ALA A 14 4.09 2.49 8.30
C ALA A 14 4.63 1.95 9.62
N LEU A 15 3.91 2.19 10.72
CA LEU A 15 4.33 1.70 12.02
C LEU A 15 4.35 0.17 12.07
N VAL A 16 3.32 -0.45 11.53
CA VAL A 16 3.26 -1.91 11.49
C VAL A 16 4.39 -2.47 10.64
N THR A 17 4.63 -1.87 9.48
CA THR A 17 5.68 -2.33 8.59
C THR A 17 7.06 -2.22 9.25
N ASP A 18 7.31 -1.09 9.91
CA ASP A 18 8.57 -0.90 10.63
C ASP A 18 8.72 -1.91 11.75
N TYR A 19 7.64 -2.19 12.46
CA TYR A 19 7.65 -3.19 13.52
C TYR A 19 8.02 -4.58 12.97
N LEU A 20 7.43 -4.94 11.84
CA LEU A 20 7.70 -6.23 11.22
C LEU A 20 9.17 -6.34 10.79
N PHE A 21 9.73 -5.28 10.25
CA PHE A 21 11.12 -5.28 9.85
C PHE A 21 12.07 -5.28 11.05
N ASN A 22 11.81 -4.44 12.05
CA ASN A 22 12.78 -4.17 13.11
C ASN A 22 12.61 -5.04 14.32
N GLN A 23 11.38 -5.34 14.71
CA GLN A 23 11.14 -6.13 15.93
C GLN A 23 10.96 -7.62 15.62
N VAL A 24 10.22 -7.92 14.57
CA VAL A 24 10.01 -9.30 14.17
C VAL A 24 11.18 -9.81 13.33
N GLY A 25 11.84 -8.93 12.62
CA GLY A 25 13.02 -9.30 11.84
C GLY A 25 12.71 -9.82 10.45
N LEU A 26 11.55 -9.48 9.90
CA LEU A 26 11.24 -9.91 8.55
C LEU A 26 12.09 -9.17 7.53
N HIS A 27 12.39 -9.84 6.44
CA HIS A 27 13.12 -9.21 5.34
C HIS A 27 12.17 -8.58 4.35
N ARG A 28 10.96 -9.10 4.24
CA ARG A 28 10.01 -8.71 3.21
C ARG A 28 8.61 -8.62 3.79
N VAL A 29 7.88 -7.56 3.43
CA VAL A 29 6.48 -7.38 3.81
C VAL A 29 5.67 -7.23 2.54
N GLU A 30 4.61 -8.00 2.42
CA GLU A 30 3.70 -7.93 1.29
C GLU A 30 2.32 -7.50 1.76
N ILE A 31 1.64 -6.75 0.91
CA ILE A 31 0.26 -6.34 1.16
C ILE A 31 -0.55 -6.67 -0.08
N ALA A 32 -1.67 -7.36 0.11
CA ALA A 32 -2.58 -7.68 -0.98
C ALA A 32 -3.82 -6.82 -0.83
N ILE A 33 -4.22 -6.15 -1.90
CA ILE A 33 -5.32 -5.18 -1.87
C ILE A 33 -6.23 -5.43 -3.07
N ARG A 34 -7.53 -5.45 -2.82
CA ARG A 34 -8.49 -5.61 -3.91
C ARG A 34 -8.46 -4.36 -4.80
N PRO A 35 -8.60 -4.53 -6.11
CA PRO A 35 -8.52 -3.38 -7.03
C PRO A 35 -9.51 -2.27 -6.73
N GLU A 36 -10.67 -2.59 -6.19
CA GLU A 36 -11.66 -1.58 -5.92
C GLU A 36 -11.41 -0.83 -4.61
N ASN A 37 -10.45 -1.26 -3.81
CA ASN A 37 -10.14 -0.59 -2.55
C ASN A 37 -9.16 0.56 -2.80
N VAL A 38 -9.67 1.63 -3.38
CA VAL A 38 -8.86 2.77 -3.79
C VAL A 38 -8.15 3.43 -2.62
N ALA A 39 -8.82 3.50 -1.47
CA ALA A 39 -8.21 4.13 -0.31
C ALA A 39 -6.94 3.40 0.13
N SER A 40 -6.97 2.07 0.15
CA SER A 40 -5.79 1.30 0.52
C SER A 40 -4.70 1.38 -0.53
N LEU A 41 -5.09 1.44 -1.82
CA LEU A 41 -4.11 1.60 -2.89
C LEU A 41 -3.36 2.91 -2.73
N ARG A 42 -4.04 3.96 -2.31
CA ARG A 42 -3.39 5.25 -2.07
C ARG A 42 -2.43 5.20 -0.90
N VAL A 43 -2.76 4.45 0.13
CA VAL A 43 -1.88 4.32 1.29
C VAL A 43 -0.55 3.68 0.90
N VAL A 44 -0.60 2.55 0.18
CA VAL A 44 0.63 1.86 -0.18
C VAL A 44 1.46 2.70 -1.15
N GLN A 45 0.81 3.50 -2.00
CA GLN A 45 1.52 4.37 -2.90
C GLN A 45 2.22 5.50 -2.13
N LYS A 46 1.53 6.09 -1.16
CA LYS A 46 2.13 7.14 -0.33
C LYS A 46 3.34 6.64 0.43
N LEU A 47 3.33 5.38 0.81
CA LEU A 47 4.43 4.80 1.56
C LEU A 47 5.51 4.19 0.68
N GLY A 48 5.26 4.13 -0.62
CA GLY A 48 6.28 3.68 -1.57
C GLY A 48 6.39 2.18 -1.72
N PHE A 49 5.31 1.45 -1.47
CA PHE A 49 5.32 0.01 -1.73
C PHE A 49 5.36 -0.23 -3.23
N ARG A 50 6.19 -1.17 -3.67
CA ARG A 50 6.29 -1.51 -5.09
C ARG A 50 5.14 -2.40 -5.50
N PHE A 51 4.58 -2.15 -6.68
CA PHE A 51 3.56 -3.02 -7.24
C PHE A 51 4.24 -4.25 -7.84
N GLU A 52 3.79 -5.43 -7.46
CA GLU A 52 4.40 -6.67 -7.94
C GLU A 52 3.50 -7.48 -8.84
N GLY A 53 2.24 -7.16 -8.93
CA GLY A 53 1.38 -7.85 -9.88
C GLY A 53 -0.02 -8.07 -9.39
N LEU A 54 -0.82 -8.68 -10.26
CA LEU A 54 -2.20 -9.02 -9.97
C LEU A 54 -2.28 -10.51 -9.72
N LYS A 55 -2.88 -10.90 -8.63
CA LYS A 55 -3.19 -12.31 -8.36
C LYS A 55 -4.67 -12.50 -8.55
N GLU A 56 -5.02 -13.22 -9.59
CA GLU A 56 -6.42 -13.45 -9.92
C GLU A 56 -7.03 -14.49 -9.00
N ARG A 57 -8.24 -14.24 -8.57
CA ARG A 57 -8.99 -15.16 -7.72
C ARG A 57 -8.15 -15.63 -6.55
N TYR A 58 -7.55 -14.69 -5.87
CA TYR A 58 -6.55 -14.94 -4.85
C TYR A 58 -7.15 -15.32 -3.50
N MET A 59 -8.22 -14.63 -3.11
CA MET A 59 -8.85 -14.88 -1.81
C MET A 59 -10.36 -14.97 -1.96
N HIS A 60 -10.96 -15.83 -1.15
CA HIS A 60 -12.41 -16.01 -1.11
C HIS A 60 -13.00 -15.02 -0.12
N ILE A 61 -13.80 -14.09 -0.62
CA ILE A 61 -14.37 -13.03 0.21
C ILE A 61 -15.86 -12.94 -0.09
N ASN A 62 -16.66 -13.11 0.94
CA ASN A 62 -18.12 -13.01 0.83
C ASN A 62 -18.68 -13.88 -0.29
N GLY A 63 -18.25 -15.12 -0.34
CA GLY A 63 -18.79 -16.08 -1.28
C GLY A 63 -18.22 -16.02 -2.68
N ASP A 64 -17.21 -15.21 -2.90
CA ASP A 64 -16.66 -15.04 -4.23
C ASP A 64 -15.13 -14.98 -4.19
N TRP A 65 -14.48 -15.47 -5.24
CA TRP A 65 -13.04 -15.40 -5.35
C TRP A 65 -12.67 -14.05 -5.94
N ARG A 66 -11.80 -13.30 -5.24
CA ARG A 66 -11.50 -11.94 -5.63
C ARG A 66 -10.04 -11.77 -6.03
N ASP A 67 -9.83 -10.92 -7.02
CA ASP A 67 -8.49 -10.55 -7.45
C ASP A 67 -7.87 -9.60 -6.44
N HIS A 68 -6.55 -9.66 -6.34
CA HIS A 68 -5.81 -8.75 -5.48
C HIS A 68 -4.56 -8.27 -6.18
N TYR A 69 -4.29 -6.98 -6.07
CA TYR A 69 -2.98 -6.44 -6.42
C TYR A 69 -2.04 -6.75 -5.26
N VAL A 70 -0.79 -7.05 -5.56
CA VAL A 70 0.20 -7.34 -4.54
C VAL A 70 1.29 -6.27 -4.57
N PHE A 71 1.63 -5.79 -3.40
CA PHE A 71 2.65 -4.76 -3.22
C PHE A 71 3.64 -5.26 -2.19
N ALA A 72 4.88 -4.81 -2.30
CA ALA A 72 5.92 -5.29 -1.39
C ALA A 72 6.97 -4.25 -1.10
N LEU A 73 7.60 -4.41 0.04
CA LEU A 73 8.82 -3.71 0.40
C LEU A 73 9.77 -4.71 1.04
N THR A 74 11.06 -4.53 0.79
CA THR A 74 12.07 -5.28 1.52
C THR A 74 12.78 -4.32 2.47
N ARG A 75 13.42 -4.89 3.49
CA ARG A 75 14.07 -4.07 4.51
C ARG A 75 15.12 -3.14 3.93
N GLU A 76 15.90 -3.61 2.99
CA GLU A 76 16.97 -2.79 2.43
C GLU A 76 16.47 -1.63 1.59
N GLU A 77 15.22 -1.66 1.18
CA GLU A 77 14.66 -0.55 0.42
C GLU A 77 14.26 0.62 1.28
N VAL A 78 14.14 0.42 2.58
CA VAL A 78 13.64 1.44 3.48
C VAL A 78 14.62 1.71 4.62
N ASP A 79 15.85 1.96 4.24
CA ASP A 79 16.87 2.29 5.19
C ASP A 79 16.42 3.51 5.99
N GLY A 80 16.41 3.42 7.30
CA GLY A 80 15.91 4.50 8.14
C GLY A 80 14.43 4.40 8.48
N GLY A 81 13.70 3.45 7.89
CA GLY A 81 12.32 3.18 8.25
C GLY A 81 11.28 3.77 7.33
N VAL A 82 10.14 3.10 7.25
CA VAL A 82 9.03 3.50 6.38
C VAL A 82 8.37 4.77 6.91
N LEU A 83 8.11 4.84 8.19
CA LEU A 83 7.47 6.01 8.78
C LEU A 83 8.35 7.25 8.62
N ASN A 84 9.62 7.09 8.88
CA ASN A 84 10.54 8.20 8.81
C ASN A 84 10.63 8.79 7.41
N ARG A 85 10.74 7.95 6.39
CA ARG A 85 10.84 8.47 5.03
C ARG A 85 9.54 9.14 4.59
N TRP A 86 8.40 8.64 5.08
CA TRP A 86 7.14 9.27 4.75
C TRP A 86 6.98 10.62 5.42
N LEU A 87 7.31 10.70 6.70
CA LEU A 87 7.23 11.96 7.43
C LEU A 87 8.20 12.99 6.87
N ARG A 88 9.31 12.56 6.30
CA ARG A 88 10.29 13.49 5.73
C ARG A 88 10.10 13.73 4.24
N ALA A 89 8.98 13.24 3.70
CA ALA A 89 8.66 13.39 2.29
C ALA A 89 9.77 12.83 1.38
N ARG A 90 10.34 11.71 1.75
CA ARG A 90 11.43 11.08 0.99
C ARG A 90 11.00 9.78 0.34
N VAL A 91 9.72 9.56 0.20
CA VAL A 91 9.21 8.38 -0.45
C VAL A 91 9.39 8.53 -1.96
N PRO A 92 9.96 7.55 -2.64
CA PRO A 92 10.11 7.64 -4.09
C PRO A 92 8.75 7.71 -4.76
N ALA A 93 8.65 8.52 -5.78
CA ALA A 93 7.40 8.60 -6.54
C ALA A 93 7.22 7.33 -7.33
N ILE A 94 6.06 6.70 -7.19
CA ILE A 94 5.76 5.47 -7.91
C ILE A 94 4.45 5.63 -8.64
N ALA A 95 4.46 5.32 -9.92
CA ALA A 95 3.25 5.32 -10.72
C ALA A 95 2.81 3.88 -10.90
N TYR A 96 1.63 3.58 -10.43
CA TYR A 96 1.08 2.25 -10.61
C TYR A 96 0.35 2.17 -11.95
N PRO A 97 0.40 1.02 -12.61
CA PRO A 97 -0.15 0.92 -13.97
C PRO A 97 -1.67 1.07 -14.07
N PHE A 98 -2.38 1.06 -12.97
CA PHE A 98 -3.83 1.17 -12.99
C PHE A 98 -4.34 2.53 -12.50
N GLU A 99 -3.45 3.43 -12.13
CA GLU A 99 -3.85 4.68 -11.52
C GLU A 99 -4.58 5.60 -12.44
N ALA A 100 -4.18 5.70 -13.65
CA ALA A 100 -4.82 6.57 -14.60
C ALA A 100 -6.25 6.16 -14.81
N LYS A 101 -6.54 4.90 -14.80
CA LYS A 101 -7.89 4.44 -14.96
C LYS A 101 -8.74 4.81 -13.81
N SER A 102 -8.25 4.71 -12.60
CA SER A 102 -9.00 5.06 -11.45
C SER A 102 -9.36 6.50 -11.48
N LYS A 103 -8.51 7.36 -11.96
CA LYS A 103 -8.81 8.76 -12.05
C LYS A 103 -9.87 9.06 -13.04
N HIS A 104 -9.86 8.36 -14.13
CA HIS A 104 -10.86 8.58 -15.14
C HIS A 104 -12.21 8.08 -14.78
N THR A 105 -12.27 7.13 -13.94
CA THR A 105 -13.54 6.56 -13.61
C THR A 105 -14.29 7.34 -12.62
N GLU A 106 -13.74 8.40 -12.08
CA GLU A 106 -14.50 9.19 -11.20
C GLU A 106 -14.61 10.56 -11.63
N PRO A 107 -14.81 10.86 -12.80
CA PRO A 107 -14.95 12.20 -13.22
C PRO A 107 -16.19 12.77 -12.78
N ASN A 108 -17.12 12.00 -12.66
CA ASN A 108 -18.35 12.43 -12.29
C ASN A 108 -18.37 12.63 -10.91
N ALA A 109 -17.39 12.27 -10.38
CA ALA A 109 -17.32 12.43 -8.97
C ALA A 109 -17.10 13.85 -8.73
#